data_ec7b132551bcc76dadbbfd7a17b06ffe
#
_entry.id   ec7b132551bcc76dadbbfd7a17b06ffe
#
_cell.length_a   1.000
_cell.length_b   1.000
_cell.length_c   1.000
_cell.angle_alpha   90.00
_cell.angle_beta   90.00
_cell.angle_gamma   90.00
#
_symmetry.space_group_name_H-M   'P 1'
#
loop_
_entity.id
_entity.type
_entity.pdbx_description
1 polymer ?
#
loop_
_entity_poly.entity_id
_entity_poly.type
_entity_poly.pdbx_seq_one_letter_code
_entity_poly.pdbx_strand_id
1 'polypeptide(L)'
;IGGPEILTYRDLLRQYAETRGLRRWFISLPLLTPRLSAGWLRFVTAATLPLAKSLIESLRNETVCRDHRIEKLIPQELISYQDAIRLAFTTIAQNRVPSSWIDSLASGRLDPDFLRSIRVPEHGVLRDSQCVPLGAEREKVIDRVWSLGGSYGWPSMNWAWRVRGWMDRIAGGTGLRRGRRHPRELRAGDALDFWRVVMADRASDPDSARLILYAEMKLPGEAWLDFEITRGELCQTATFRPRGLLGRLYWYSILPLHFLLFPRMALRLAK
;
A
#
# COMPACT_ATOMS: atom_id res chain seq x y z
N ILE A 1 26.21 -16.22 -0.36
CA ILE A 1 26.92 -15.33 0.59
C ILE A 1 26.03 -15.21 1.80
N GLY A 2 26.58 -15.46 2.99
CA GLY A 2 25.91 -15.26 4.27
C GLY A 2 26.34 -13.95 4.92
N GLY A 3 25.62 -13.53 5.98
CA GLY A 3 26.08 -12.50 6.90
C GLY A 3 27.12 -13.05 7.89
N PRO A 4 27.69 -12.20 8.77
CA PRO A 4 28.69 -12.62 9.74
C PRO A 4 28.13 -13.49 10.87
N GLU A 5 26.81 -13.52 11.03
CA GLU A 5 26.11 -14.16 12.14
C GLU A 5 25.15 -15.26 11.64
N ILE A 6 25.10 -16.37 12.37
CA ILE A 6 24.08 -17.40 12.18
C ILE A 6 22.96 -17.11 13.18
N LEU A 7 21.77 -16.76 12.69
CA LEU A 7 20.64 -16.32 13.48
C LEU A 7 19.44 -17.23 13.28
N THR A 8 18.74 -17.54 14.35
CA THR A 8 17.41 -18.16 14.26
C THR A 8 16.37 -17.12 13.85
N TYR A 9 15.22 -17.55 13.30
CA TYR A 9 14.11 -16.63 13.02
C TYR A 9 13.64 -15.86 14.27
N ARG A 10 13.73 -16.47 15.44
CA ARG A 10 13.44 -15.80 16.71
C ARG A 10 14.43 -14.66 16.98
N ASP A 11 15.72 -14.89 16.71
CA ASP A 11 16.75 -13.87 16.89
C ASP A 11 16.58 -12.74 15.89
N LEU A 12 16.27 -13.04 14.63
CA LEU A 12 15.96 -12.04 13.61
C LEU A 12 14.79 -11.13 14.05
N LEU A 13 13.69 -11.71 14.53
CA LEU A 13 12.54 -10.95 14.99
C LEU A 13 12.85 -10.13 16.26
N ARG A 14 13.65 -10.68 17.18
CA ARG A 14 14.08 -9.97 18.38
C ARG A 14 14.96 -8.78 18.03
N GLN A 15 16.03 -9.00 17.28
CA GLN A 15 16.96 -7.94 16.87
C GLN A 15 16.25 -6.85 16.03
N TYR A 16 15.29 -7.24 15.17
CA TYR A 16 14.44 -6.28 14.48
C TYR A 16 13.63 -5.41 15.45
N ALA A 17 12.99 -6.02 16.43
CA ALA A 17 12.20 -5.30 17.42
C ALA A 17 13.07 -4.35 18.26
N GLU A 18 14.24 -4.79 18.69
CA GLU A 18 15.23 -4.00 19.44
C GLU A 18 15.70 -2.79 18.60
N THR A 19 16.12 -3.02 17.36
CA THR A 19 16.59 -1.95 16.45
C THR A 19 15.52 -0.89 16.19
N ARG A 20 14.22 -1.29 16.24
CA ARG A 20 13.06 -0.41 16.07
C ARG A 20 12.55 0.18 17.39
N GLY A 21 13.17 -0.11 18.53
CA GLY A 21 12.67 0.30 19.84
C GLY A 21 11.30 -0.27 20.20
N LEU A 22 10.93 -1.42 19.63
CA LEU A 22 9.62 -2.04 19.82
C LEU A 22 9.69 -3.07 20.95
N ARG A 23 8.83 -2.94 21.95
CA ARG A 23 8.62 -4.00 22.95
C ARG A 23 7.67 -5.05 22.38
N ARG A 24 8.13 -6.28 22.17
CA ARG A 24 7.36 -7.40 21.62
C ARG A 24 7.54 -8.65 22.46
N TRP A 25 6.44 -9.40 22.61
CA TRP A 25 6.41 -10.70 23.27
C TRP A 25 6.40 -11.78 22.20
N PHE A 26 7.25 -12.79 22.36
CA PHE A 26 7.36 -13.93 21.46
C PHE A 26 6.88 -15.19 22.17
N ILE A 27 5.72 -15.68 21.78
CA ILE A 27 5.14 -16.91 22.33
C ILE A 27 5.28 -18.00 21.28
N SER A 28 6.04 -19.04 21.60
CA SER A 28 6.20 -20.21 20.73
C SER A 28 5.01 -21.15 20.94
N LEU A 29 4.26 -21.42 19.87
CA LEU A 29 3.13 -22.34 19.89
C LEU A 29 3.53 -23.66 19.23
N PRO A 30 3.68 -24.77 19.99
CA PRO A 30 4.21 -26.04 19.46
C PRO A 30 3.23 -26.77 18.54
N LEU A 31 1.95 -26.42 18.57
CA LEU A 31 0.85 -27.14 17.88
C LEU A 31 0.37 -26.52 16.57
N LEU A 32 0.90 -25.34 16.15
CA LEU A 32 0.46 -24.70 14.93
C LEU A 32 1.12 -25.32 13.70
N THR A 33 0.30 -25.97 12.87
CA THR A 33 0.77 -26.43 11.57
C THR A 33 1.08 -25.24 10.64
N PRO A 34 2.00 -25.36 9.68
CA PRO A 34 2.30 -24.30 8.72
C PRO A 34 1.05 -23.75 7.98
N ARG A 35 0.06 -24.60 7.75
CA ARG A 35 -1.20 -24.22 7.10
C ARG A 35 -2.04 -23.27 7.98
N LEU A 36 -2.14 -23.54 9.28
CA LEU A 36 -2.84 -22.66 10.23
C LEU A 36 -2.09 -21.34 10.40
N SER A 37 -0.76 -21.36 10.45
CA SER A 37 0.07 -20.16 10.51
C SER A 37 -0.09 -19.29 9.26
N ALA A 38 -0.10 -19.89 8.05
CA ALA A 38 -0.35 -19.16 6.80
C ALA A 38 -1.76 -18.56 6.77
N GLY A 39 -2.77 -19.29 7.25
CA GLY A 39 -4.14 -18.82 7.38
C GLY A 39 -4.25 -17.60 8.31
N TRP A 40 -3.59 -17.65 9.47
CA TRP A 40 -3.54 -16.55 10.42
C TRP A 40 -2.85 -15.31 9.85
N LEU A 41 -1.73 -15.48 9.15
CA LEU A 41 -1.01 -14.36 8.51
C LEU A 41 -1.87 -13.57 7.53
N ARG A 42 -2.82 -14.21 6.86
CA ARG A 42 -3.80 -13.53 6.00
C ARG A 42 -4.59 -12.45 6.76
N PHE A 43 -4.89 -12.66 8.03
CA PHE A 43 -5.63 -11.68 8.84
C PHE A 43 -4.73 -10.62 9.49
N VAL A 44 -3.48 -10.97 9.76
CA VAL A 44 -2.56 -10.12 10.54
C VAL A 44 -1.61 -9.31 9.66
N THR A 45 -1.28 -9.78 8.45
CA THR A 45 -0.32 -9.13 7.56
C THR A 45 -0.94 -8.72 6.23
N ALA A 46 -0.24 -7.87 5.47
CA ALA A 46 -0.60 -7.51 4.11
C ALA A 46 -0.09 -8.52 3.06
N ALA A 47 0.64 -9.55 3.48
CA ALA A 47 1.16 -10.55 2.56
C ALA A 47 0.02 -11.37 1.95
N THR A 48 0.15 -11.68 0.66
CA THR A 48 -0.79 -12.60 -0.02
C THR A 48 -0.63 -14.02 0.51
N LEU A 49 -1.72 -14.79 0.54
CA LEU A 49 -1.69 -16.16 1.06
C LEU A 49 -0.65 -17.07 0.37
N PRO A 50 -0.47 -17.04 -0.97
CA PRO A 50 0.57 -17.82 -1.63
C PRO A 50 1.97 -17.45 -1.14
N LEU A 51 2.28 -16.15 -1.02
CA LEU A 51 3.56 -15.68 -0.52
C LEU A 51 3.79 -16.09 0.94
N ALA A 52 2.79 -15.89 1.81
CA ALA A 52 2.86 -16.30 3.20
C ALA A 52 3.11 -17.80 3.35
N LYS A 53 2.44 -18.62 2.53
CA LYS A 53 2.63 -20.07 2.51
C LYS A 53 4.05 -20.48 2.12
N SER A 54 4.56 -19.91 1.01
CA SER A 54 5.95 -20.16 0.56
C SER A 54 6.97 -19.77 1.61
N LEU A 55 6.82 -18.60 2.22
CA LEU A 55 7.71 -18.13 3.27
C LEU A 55 7.70 -19.06 4.48
N ILE A 56 6.51 -19.49 4.96
CA ILE A 56 6.40 -20.40 6.11
C ILE A 56 6.96 -21.79 5.79
N GLU A 57 6.74 -22.29 4.58
CA GLU A 57 7.32 -23.57 4.14
C GLU A 57 8.84 -23.49 4.09
N SER A 58 9.42 -22.36 3.67
CA SER A 58 10.86 -22.15 3.66
C SER A 58 11.49 -22.12 5.05
N LEU A 59 10.74 -21.73 6.10
CA LEU A 59 11.23 -21.73 7.49
C LEU A 59 11.62 -23.12 8.03
N ARG A 60 11.24 -24.19 7.36
CA ARG A 60 11.61 -25.56 7.72
C ARG A 60 13.03 -25.91 7.33
N ASN A 61 13.59 -25.16 6.39
CA ASN A 61 14.91 -25.42 5.86
C ASN A 61 15.94 -24.56 6.56
N GLU A 62 17.04 -25.18 6.96
CA GLU A 62 18.23 -24.47 7.42
C GLU A 62 18.92 -23.83 6.21
N THR A 63 19.07 -22.49 6.23
CA THR A 63 19.66 -21.71 5.13
C THR A 63 20.99 -21.09 5.59
N VAL A 64 21.92 -21.91 5.97
CA VAL A 64 23.27 -21.49 6.39
C VAL A 64 24.24 -21.58 5.22
N CYS A 65 25.01 -20.53 5.01
CA CYS A 65 26.09 -20.54 4.02
C CYS A 65 27.21 -21.47 4.50
N ARG A 66 27.51 -22.54 3.73
CA ARG A 66 28.53 -23.50 4.03
C ARG A 66 29.78 -23.37 3.15
N ASP A 67 29.68 -22.57 2.09
CA ASP A 67 30.76 -22.35 1.14
C ASP A 67 31.26 -20.90 1.23
N HIS A 68 32.50 -20.72 1.59
CA HIS A 68 33.17 -19.45 1.80
C HIS A 68 34.17 -19.09 0.68
N ARG A 69 34.15 -19.81 -0.45
CA ARG A 69 35.08 -19.55 -1.55
C ARG A 69 34.97 -18.17 -2.13
N ILE A 70 33.75 -17.60 -2.15
CA ILE A 70 33.47 -16.26 -2.66
C ILE A 70 34.15 -15.17 -1.81
N GLU A 71 34.31 -15.36 -0.52
CA GLU A 71 34.98 -14.41 0.38
C GLU A 71 36.45 -14.20 0.02
N LYS A 72 37.09 -15.26 -0.54
CA LYS A 72 38.48 -15.19 -1.03
C LYS A 72 38.59 -14.46 -2.37
N LEU A 73 37.55 -14.53 -3.20
CA LEU A 73 37.53 -13.89 -4.53
C LEU A 73 37.10 -12.42 -4.44
N ILE A 74 36.18 -12.12 -3.55
CA ILE A 74 35.64 -10.76 -3.36
C ILE A 74 35.68 -10.48 -1.85
N PRO A 75 36.85 -10.03 -1.33
CA PRO A 75 36.96 -9.64 0.07
C PRO A 75 36.06 -8.44 0.35
N GLN A 76 35.13 -8.59 1.28
CA GLN A 76 34.26 -7.50 1.72
C GLN A 76 34.00 -7.60 3.22
N GLU A 77 33.84 -6.47 3.87
CA GLU A 77 33.42 -6.41 5.24
C GLU A 77 31.91 -6.68 5.33
N LEU A 78 31.55 -7.72 6.07
CA LEU A 78 30.15 -8.11 6.26
C LEU A 78 29.54 -7.30 7.39
N ILE A 79 28.37 -6.72 7.16
CA ILE A 79 27.64 -5.95 8.15
C ILE A 79 26.73 -6.85 9.00
N SER A 80 26.55 -6.51 10.27
CA SER A 80 25.65 -7.22 11.17
C SER A 80 24.18 -7.10 10.72
N TYR A 81 23.33 -8.01 11.17
CA TYR A 81 21.90 -7.95 10.87
C TYR A 81 21.26 -6.65 11.37
N GLN A 82 21.64 -6.18 12.58
CA GLN A 82 21.12 -4.92 13.12
C GLN A 82 21.55 -3.71 12.30
N ASP A 83 22.81 -3.67 11.84
CA ASP A 83 23.29 -2.56 11.01
C ASP A 83 22.67 -2.57 9.62
N ALA A 84 22.44 -3.75 9.05
CA ALA A 84 21.68 -3.90 7.80
C ALA A 84 20.26 -3.33 7.94
N ILE A 85 19.58 -3.60 9.07
CA ILE A 85 18.26 -3.02 9.36
C ILE A 85 18.33 -1.50 9.48
N ARG A 86 19.31 -0.96 10.22
CA ARG A 86 19.48 0.49 10.37
C ARG A 86 19.72 1.17 9.01
N LEU A 87 20.60 0.58 8.20
CA LEU A 87 20.88 1.07 6.85
C LEU A 87 19.65 1.05 5.95
N ALA A 88 18.88 -0.05 5.98
CA ALA A 88 17.63 -0.18 5.22
C ALA A 88 16.63 0.92 5.61
N PHE A 89 16.44 1.20 6.91
CA PHE A 89 15.54 2.26 7.37
C PHE A 89 16.04 3.66 7.01
N THR A 90 17.34 3.90 7.06
CA THR A 90 17.92 5.16 6.60
C THR A 90 17.66 5.36 5.11
N THR A 91 17.84 4.32 4.30
CA THR A 91 17.58 4.34 2.86
C THR A 91 16.10 4.61 2.55
N ILE A 92 15.18 4.00 3.33
CA ILE A 92 13.75 4.27 3.24
C ILE A 92 13.43 5.72 3.61
N ALA A 93 13.98 6.22 4.72
CA ALA A 93 13.77 7.60 5.16
C ALA A 93 14.29 8.64 4.15
N GLN A 94 15.36 8.31 3.42
CA GLN A 94 15.91 9.13 2.35
C GLN A 94 15.17 8.98 1.01
N ASN A 95 14.09 8.21 0.97
CA ASN A 95 13.30 7.92 -0.25
C ASN A 95 14.15 7.36 -1.43
N ARG A 96 15.22 6.63 -1.12
CA ARG A 96 16.16 6.06 -2.11
C ARG A 96 15.81 4.62 -2.51
N VAL A 97 14.78 4.04 -1.91
CA VAL A 97 14.32 2.68 -2.24
C VAL A 97 13.57 2.72 -3.57
N PRO A 98 14.06 2.07 -4.63
CA PRO A 98 13.42 2.12 -5.94
C PRO A 98 12.10 1.33 -5.98
N SER A 99 12.01 0.24 -5.19
CA SER A 99 10.81 -0.60 -5.09
C SER A 99 10.76 -1.32 -3.75
N SER A 100 9.57 -1.67 -3.32
CA SER A 100 9.30 -2.39 -2.07
C SER A 100 8.35 -3.55 -2.35
N TRP A 101 8.41 -4.61 -1.54
CA TRP A 101 7.43 -5.71 -1.64
C TRP A 101 5.98 -5.22 -1.41
N ILE A 102 5.79 -4.10 -0.69
CA ILE A 102 4.50 -3.42 -0.51
C ILE A 102 3.92 -3.00 -1.87
N ASP A 103 4.78 -2.63 -2.81
CA ASP A 103 4.41 -2.21 -4.16
C ASP A 103 4.15 -3.39 -5.10
N SER A 104 4.40 -4.64 -4.65
CA SER A 104 4.07 -5.83 -5.44
C SER A 104 2.57 -5.89 -5.74
N LEU A 105 2.23 -6.34 -6.95
CA LEU A 105 0.84 -6.43 -7.39
C LEU A 105 0.09 -7.51 -6.59
N ALA A 106 -0.90 -7.09 -5.83
CA ALA A 106 -1.63 -7.96 -4.92
C ALA A 106 -2.47 -9.02 -5.61
N SER A 107 -2.89 -8.75 -6.83
CA SER A 107 -3.85 -9.60 -7.55
C SER A 107 -3.19 -10.60 -8.50
N GLY A 108 -1.90 -10.48 -8.78
CA GLY A 108 -1.23 -11.23 -9.84
C GLY A 108 -1.83 -11.00 -11.24
N ARG A 109 -2.78 -10.05 -11.35
CA ARG A 109 -3.56 -9.77 -12.57
C ARG A 109 -3.14 -8.49 -13.29
N LEU A 110 -2.36 -7.64 -12.63
CA LEU A 110 -1.93 -6.37 -13.21
C LEU A 110 -0.47 -6.51 -13.65
N ASP A 111 -0.25 -6.50 -14.94
CA ASP A 111 1.06 -6.37 -15.54
C ASP A 111 1.60 -4.95 -15.25
N PRO A 112 2.90 -4.75 -14.95
CA PRO A 112 3.51 -3.44 -14.85
C PRO A 112 3.28 -2.55 -16.08
N ASP A 113 3.24 -3.13 -17.28
CA ASP A 113 2.92 -2.40 -18.51
C ASP A 113 1.44 -2.03 -18.59
N PHE A 114 0.55 -2.82 -17.99
CA PHE A 114 -0.86 -2.46 -17.84
C PHE A 114 -1.05 -1.22 -16.98
N LEU A 115 -0.27 -1.04 -15.91
CA LEU A 115 -0.33 0.17 -15.07
C LEU A 115 -0.04 1.44 -15.86
N ARG A 116 0.91 1.38 -16.80
CA ARG A 116 1.23 2.50 -17.69
C ARG A 116 0.12 2.81 -18.70
N SER A 117 -0.70 1.83 -19.02
CA SER A 117 -1.82 1.94 -19.95
C SER A 117 -3.17 2.24 -19.29
N ILE A 118 -3.26 2.17 -17.95
CA ILE A 118 -4.50 2.49 -17.24
C ILE A 118 -4.83 3.97 -17.42
N ARG A 119 -5.90 4.22 -18.17
CA ARG A 119 -6.55 5.52 -18.24
C ARG A 119 -7.90 5.44 -17.56
N VAL A 120 -8.32 6.54 -16.94
CA VAL A 120 -9.69 6.63 -16.41
C VAL A 120 -10.64 6.56 -17.61
N PRO A 121 -11.53 5.57 -17.68
CA PRO A 121 -12.41 5.42 -18.84
C PRO A 121 -13.45 6.55 -18.87
N GLU A 122 -13.77 7.02 -20.08
CA GLU A 122 -14.75 8.10 -20.28
C GLU A 122 -16.17 7.54 -20.47
N HIS A 123 -16.29 6.35 -21.05
CA HIS A 123 -17.58 5.75 -21.41
C HIS A 123 -17.87 4.48 -20.63
N GLY A 124 -19.15 4.19 -20.42
CA GLY A 124 -19.61 3.00 -19.70
C GLY A 124 -19.32 3.01 -18.20
N VAL A 125 -19.19 4.18 -17.63
CA VAL A 125 -18.82 4.40 -16.21
C VAL A 125 -19.91 5.16 -15.45
N LEU A 126 -19.89 4.96 -14.14
CA LEU A 126 -20.66 5.73 -13.16
C LEU A 126 -19.67 6.64 -12.43
N ARG A 127 -20.04 7.91 -12.26
CA ARG A 127 -19.16 8.92 -11.66
C ARG A 127 -19.85 9.65 -10.52
N ASP A 128 -19.08 10.03 -9.54
CA ASP A 128 -19.43 10.96 -8.47
C ASP A 128 -18.30 11.97 -8.34
N SER A 129 -18.56 13.22 -8.68
CA SER A 129 -17.59 14.30 -8.68
C SER A 129 -17.97 15.37 -7.67
N GLN A 130 -16.99 15.80 -6.88
CA GLN A 130 -17.12 16.84 -5.86
C GLN A 130 -16.02 17.88 -6.08
N CYS A 131 -16.39 19.09 -6.50
CA CYS A 131 -15.47 20.21 -6.63
C CYS A 131 -15.73 21.22 -5.52
N VAL A 132 -14.68 21.68 -4.87
CA VAL A 132 -14.74 22.63 -3.76
C VAL A 132 -13.67 23.70 -3.94
N PRO A 133 -13.96 24.99 -3.62
CA PRO A 133 -12.95 26.03 -3.68
C PRO A 133 -11.85 25.77 -2.66
N LEU A 134 -10.61 26.18 -2.98
CA LEU A 134 -9.51 26.09 -2.05
C LEU A 134 -9.70 27.06 -0.89
N GLY A 135 -9.70 26.54 0.33
CA GLY A 135 -9.74 27.32 1.56
C GLY A 135 -8.36 27.59 2.16
N ALA A 136 -7.30 27.04 1.56
CA ALA A 136 -5.90 27.22 1.95
C ALA A 136 -5.02 27.42 0.70
N GLU A 137 -3.74 27.76 0.94
CA GLU A 137 -2.74 27.80 -0.12
C GLU A 137 -2.67 26.47 -0.89
N ARG A 138 -2.60 26.57 -2.21
CA ARG A 138 -2.58 25.41 -3.12
C ARG A 138 -1.57 24.34 -2.72
N GLU A 139 -0.36 24.74 -2.36
CA GLU A 139 0.69 23.79 -1.95
C GLU A 139 0.32 22.99 -0.70
N LYS A 140 -0.34 23.63 0.27
CA LYS A 140 -0.85 22.94 1.46
C LYS A 140 -1.93 21.91 1.13
N VAL A 141 -2.78 22.22 0.16
CA VAL A 141 -3.81 21.29 -0.33
C VAL A 141 -3.17 20.12 -1.07
N ILE A 142 -2.18 20.39 -1.92
CA ILE A 142 -1.39 19.34 -2.58
C ILE A 142 -0.73 18.44 -1.53
N ASP A 143 -0.06 19.00 -0.53
CA ASP A 143 0.57 18.22 0.54
C ASP A 143 -0.41 17.31 1.28
N ARG A 144 -1.64 17.77 1.53
CA ARG A 144 -2.68 16.96 2.16
C ARG A 144 -3.13 15.80 1.26
N VAL A 145 -3.36 16.07 -0.03
CA VAL A 145 -3.74 15.04 -1.00
C VAL A 145 -2.62 14.01 -1.15
N TRP A 146 -1.34 14.48 -1.21
CA TRP A 146 -0.18 13.58 -1.24
C TRP A 146 0.09 12.85 0.06
N SER A 147 -0.54 13.25 1.18
CA SER A 147 -0.42 12.59 2.49
C SER A 147 -1.52 11.56 2.75
N LEU A 148 -2.46 11.34 1.84
CA LEU A 148 -3.58 10.39 2.01
C LEU A 148 -3.08 8.97 2.33
N GLY A 149 -3.87 8.24 3.12
CA GLY A 149 -3.64 6.83 3.46
C GLY A 149 -2.50 6.57 4.44
N GLY A 150 -2.14 5.30 4.62
CA GLY A 150 -1.09 4.87 5.54
C GLY A 150 -1.36 5.31 6.99
N SER A 151 -0.36 5.89 7.64
CA SER A 151 -0.46 6.37 9.03
C SER A 151 -1.34 7.61 9.20
N TYR A 152 -1.47 8.44 8.17
CA TYR A 152 -2.36 9.62 8.20
C TYR A 152 -3.83 9.25 8.02
N GLY A 153 -4.09 8.11 7.37
CA GLY A 153 -5.44 7.64 7.08
C GLY A 153 -6.18 8.51 6.04
N TRP A 154 -7.51 8.47 6.10
CA TRP A 154 -8.39 9.17 5.18
C TRP A 154 -9.12 10.30 5.92
N PRO A 155 -9.20 11.52 5.35
CA PRO A 155 -9.67 12.71 6.08
C PRO A 155 -11.11 12.64 6.55
N SER A 156 -11.95 11.83 5.90
CA SER A 156 -13.35 11.67 6.27
C SER A 156 -13.67 10.21 6.56
N MET A 157 -14.43 9.98 7.65
CA MET A 157 -14.97 8.68 8.03
C MET A 157 -13.93 7.54 7.95
N ASN A 158 -12.75 7.74 8.54
CA ASN A 158 -11.65 6.77 8.49
C ASN A 158 -12.09 5.35 8.93
N TRP A 159 -13.11 5.26 9.81
CA TRP A 159 -13.72 4.00 10.20
C TRP A 159 -14.38 3.26 9.01
N ALA A 160 -15.05 3.98 8.10
CA ALA A 160 -15.70 3.37 6.94
C ALA A 160 -14.65 2.77 5.97
N TRP A 161 -13.53 3.46 5.78
CA TRP A 161 -12.39 2.94 5.03
C TRP A 161 -11.80 1.70 5.69
N ARG A 162 -11.75 1.67 7.04
CA ARG A 162 -11.30 0.48 7.79
C ARG A 162 -12.25 -0.70 7.64
N VAL A 163 -13.57 -0.47 7.73
CA VAL A 163 -14.59 -1.50 7.48
C VAL A 163 -14.48 -2.01 6.06
N ARG A 164 -14.34 -1.11 5.09
CA ARG A 164 -14.15 -1.47 3.67
C ARG A 164 -12.91 -2.35 3.47
N GLY A 165 -11.78 -1.97 4.09
CA GLY A 165 -10.56 -2.77 4.03
C GLY A 165 -10.70 -4.14 4.69
N TRP A 166 -11.47 -4.24 5.78
CA TRP A 166 -11.77 -5.50 6.44
C TRP A 166 -12.64 -6.42 5.55
N MET A 167 -13.68 -5.87 4.93
CA MET A 167 -14.53 -6.59 3.97
C MET A 167 -13.72 -7.10 2.77
N ASP A 168 -12.84 -6.28 2.23
CA ASP A 168 -11.95 -6.67 1.14
C ASP A 168 -11.05 -7.86 1.53
N ARG A 169 -10.55 -7.87 2.77
CA ARG A 169 -9.74 -8.99 3.28
C ARG A 169 -10.55 -10.29 3.41
N ILE A 170 -11.78 -10.23 3.87
CA ILE A 170 -12.66 -11.40 3.91
C ILE A 170 -12.86 -11.93 2.50
N ALA A 171 -13.05 -11.06 1.51
CA ALA A 171 -13.14 -11.43 0.10
C ALA A 171 -11.82 -11.92 -0.52
N GLY A 172 -10.72 -11.90 0.25
CA GLY A 172 -9.37 -12.30 -0.18
C GLY A 172 -8.60 -11.21 -0.93
N GLY A 173 -8.95 -9.95 -0.72
CA GLY A 173 -8.21 -8.78 -1.18
C GLY A 173 -7.11 -8.34 -0.20
N THR A 174 -6.47 -7.20 -0.48
CA THR A 174 -5.33 -6.66 0.29
C THR A 174 -5.72 -5.96 1.58
N GLY A 175 -6.89 -5.36 1.63
CA GLY A 175 -7.29 -4.49 2.74
C GLY A 175 -6.42 -3.25 2.90
N LEU A 176 -6.55 -2.56 4.03
CA LEU A 176 -5.82 -1.31 4.35
C LEU A 176 -4.38 -1.50 4.86
N ARG A 177 -3.88 -2.72 4.99
CA ARG A 177 -2.60 -2.96 5.69
C ARG A 177 -1.35 -2.78 4.85
N ARG A 178 -1.48 -2.52 3.57
CA ARG A 178 -0.30 -2.28 2.71
C ARG A 178 0.45 -1.00 3.13
N GLY A 179 -0.29 -0.03 3.68
CA GLY A 179 0.30 1.25 4.02
C GLY A 179 0.76 2.00 2.78
N ARG A 180 1.85 2.73 2.91
CA ARG A 180 2.48 3.47 1.82
C ARG A 180 4.00 3.42 1.96
N ARG A 181 4.71 3.56 0.84
CA ARG A 181 6.18 3.50 0.79
C ARG A 181 6.82 4.69 1.51
N HIS A 182 6.37 5.90 1.23
CA HIS A 182 6.89 7.13 1.82
C HIS A 182 5.78 8.00 2.40
N PRO A 183 5.94 8.66 3.58
CA PRO A 183 4.87 9.37 4.27
C PRO A 183 4.29 10.58 3.52
N ARG A 184 5.07 11.24 2.65
CA ARG A 184 4.66 12.46 1.94
C ARG A 184 4.78 12.42 0.43
N GLU A 185 5.46 11.42 -0.13
CA GLU A 185 5.65 11.30 -1.58
C GLU A 185 4.90 10.12 -2.14
N LEU A 186 4.33 10.31 -3.32
CA LEU A 186 3.69 9.29 -4.13
C LEU A 186 4.31 9.30 -5.52
N ARG A 187 4.49 8.11 -6.07
CA ARG A 187 4.95 7.90 -7.45
C ARG A 187 4.02 6.93 -8.15
N ALA A 188 3.91 7.05 -9.45
CA ALA A 188 3.20 6.04 -10.24
C ALA A 188 3.75 4.64 -9.95
N GLY A 189 2.85 3.69 -9.67
CA GLY A 189 3.19 2.34 -9.24
C GLY A 189 3.22 2.11 -7.73
N ASP A 190 3.25 3.16 -6.89
CA ASP A 190 3.20 3.00 -5.42
C ASP A 190 1.88 2.38 -4.97
N ALA A 191 1.94 1.54 -3.93
CA ALA A 191 0.76 1.08 -3.22
C ALA A 191 0.35 2.12 -2.16
N LEU A 192 -0.94 2.40 -2.09
CA LEU A 192 -1.57 3.29 -1.12
C LEU A 192 -2.78 2.59 -0.50
N ASP A 193 -2.61 1.92 0.63
CA ASP A 193 -3.62 1.06 1.23
C ASP A 193 -4.11 -0.01 0.24
N PHE A 194 -5.35 0.01 -0.21
CA PHE A 194 -5.89 -0.87 -1.25
C PHE A 194 -5.94 -0.21 -2.64
N TRP A 195 -5.29 0.93 -2.79
CA TRP A 195 -5.17 1.65 -4.04
C TRP A 195 -3.79 1.47 -4.66
N ARG A 196 -3.73 1.62 -5.97
CA ARG A 196 -2.49 1.74 -6.74
C ARG A 196 -2.42 3.15 -7.32
N VAL A 197 -1.32 3.83 -7.13
CA VAL A 197 -1.07 5.13 -7.77
C VAL A 197 -0.82 4.90 -9.25
N VAL A 198 -1.71 5.41 -10.09
CA VAL A 198 -1.58 5.37 -11.56
C VAL A 198 -0.83 6.58 -12.06
N MET A 199 -1.16 7.74 -11.51
CA MET A 199 -0.53 9.01 -11.83
C MET A 199 -0.35 9.83 -10.55
N ALA A 200 0.80 10.44 -10.39
CA ALA A 200 1.09 11.40 -9.33
C ALA A 200 1.89 12.54 -9.96
N ASP A 201 1.18 13.50 -10.50
CA ASP A 201 1.75 14.69 -11.12
C ASP A 201 1.54 15.89 -10.20
N ARG A 202 2.63 16.34 -9.59
CA ARG A 202 2.61 17.44 -8.64
C ARG A 202 2.98 18.79 -9.28
N ALA A 203 3.80 18.78 -10.33
CA ALA A 203 4.53 19.96 -10.76
C ALA A 203 4.75 20.06 -12.28
N SER A 204 4.30 19.10 -13.10
CA SER A 204 4.51 19.17 -14.57
C SER A 204 3.72 20.33 -15.19
N ASP A 205 2.59 20.69 -14.59
CA ASP A 205 1.81 21.87 -14.94
C ASP A 205 1.83 22.84 -13.74
N PRO A 206 2.29 24.10 -13.92
CA PRO A 206 2.28 25.11 -12.86
C PRO A 206 0.87 25.43 -12.36
N ASP A 207 -0.16 25.14 -13.14
CA ASP A 207 -1.55 25.48 -12.85
C ASP A 207 -2.37 24.32 -12.32
N SER A 208 -1.91 23.08 -12.49
CA SER A 208 -2.62 21.90 -12.02
C SER A 208 -1.69 20.89 -11.35
N ALA A 209 -2.23 20.16 -10.35
CA ALA A 209 -1.61 18.96 -9.80
C ALA A 209 -2.65 17.85 -9.81
N ARG A 210 -2.25 16.62 -10.15
CA ARG A 210 -3.19 15.51 -10.31
C ARG A 210 -2.69 14.22 -9.72
N LEU A 211 -3.56 13.57 -8.95
CA LEU A 211 -3.33 12.25 -8.37
C LEU A 211 -4.44 11.30 -8.79
N ILE A 212 -4.09 10.22 -9.50
CA ILE A 212 -5.04 9.18 -9.91
C ILE A 212 -4.69 7.88 -9.22
N LEU A 213 -5.68 7.33 -8.53
CA LEU A 213 -5.62 6.07 -7.81
C LEU A 213 -6.53 5.02 -8.48
N TYR A 214 -6.03 3.80 -8.63
CA TYR A 214 -6.78 2.64 -9.10
C TYR A 214 -7.02 1.66 -7.96
N ALA A 215 -8.24 1.14 -7.83
CA ALA A 215 -8.60 0.22 -6.77
C ALA A 215 -8.11 -1.20 -7.06
N GLU A 216 -7.19 -1.73 -6.25
CA GLU A 216 -6.78 -3.14 -6.28
C GLU A 216 -7.66 -4.05 -5.42
N MET A 217 -8.61 -3.48 -4.68
CA MET A 217 -9.58 -4.25 -3.91
C MET A 217 -10.49 -5.08 -4.82
N LYS A 218 -11.04 -6.16 -4.29
CA LYS A 218 -11.99 -6.98 -5.02
C LYS A 218 -13.34 -6.28 -5.16
N LEU A 219 -13.61 -5.85 -6.38
CA LEU A 219 -14.84 -5.17 -6.76
C LEU A 219 -15.55 -5.92 -7.89
N PRO A 220 -16.88 -5.82 -8.00
CA PRO A 220 -17.62 -6.30 -9.17
C PRO A 220 -17.50 -5.29 -10.33
N GLY A 221 -16.29 -4.81 -10.59
CA GLY A 221 -15.96 -3.80 -11.58
C GLY A 221 -14.56 -3.25 -11.34
N GLU A 222 -14.30 -2.08 -11.88
CA GLU A 222 -13.05 -1.35 -11.71
C GLU A 222 -13.35 0.06 -11.17
N ALA A 223 -12.50 0.57 -10.28
CA ALA A 223 -12.73 1.87 -9.66
C ALA A 223 -11.46 2.73 -9.69
N TRP A 224 -11.67 4.01 -9.89
CA TRP A 224 -10.63 5.05 -9.84
C TRP A 224 -11.08 6.15 -8.90
N LEU A 225 -10.10 6.77 -8.26
CA LEU A 225 -10.27 7.98 -7.49
C LEU A 225 -9.27 9.00 -7.99
N ASP A 226 -9.78 10.11 -8.53
CA ASP A 226 -9.01 11.16 -9.18
C ASP A 226 -9.12 12.44 -8.35
N PHE A 227 -7.99 13.04 -8.05
CA PHE A 227 -7.89 14.34 -7.41
C PHE A 227 -7.18 15.30 -8.36
N GLU A 228 -7.86 16.35 -8.74
CA GLU A 228 -7.34 17.44 -9.56
C GLU A 228 -7.36 18.74 -8.77
N ILE A 229 -6.22 19.38 -8.64
CA ILE A 229 -6.05 20.62 -7.87
C ILE A 229 -5.58 21.68 -8.84
N THR A 230 -6.48 22.61 -9.13
CA THR A 230 -6.19 23.79 -9.94
C THR A 230 -5.81 25.00 -9.07
N ARG A 231 -5.68 26.19 -9.67
CA ARG A 231 -5.40 27.42 -8.90
C ARG A 231 -6.52 27.82 -7.94
N GLY A 232 -7.76 27.43 -8.21
CA GLY A 232 -8.94 27.90 -7.45
C GLY A 232 -9.74 26.81 -6.76
N GLU A 233 -9.59 25.55 -7.16
CA GLU A 233 -10.45 24.47 -6.67
C GLU A 233 -9.74 23.12 -6.58
N LEU A 234 -10.29 22.25 -5.72
CA LEU A 234 -10.00 20.84 -5.63
C LEU A 234 -11.20 20.07 -6.15
N CYS A 235 -11.03 19.33 -7.24
CA CYS A 235 -12.01 18.38 -7.75
C CYS A 235 -11.62 16.96 -7.39
N GLN A 236 -12.52 16.23 -6.76
CA GLN A 236 -12.39 14.82 -6.41
C GLN A 236 -13.44 14.03 -7.19
N THR A 237 -13.00 13.07 -8.02
CA THR A 237 -13.89 12.27 -8.85
C THR A 237 -13.70 10.78 -8.59
N ALA A 238 -14.75 10.12 -8.13
CA ALA A 238 -14.81 8.66 -8.08
C ALA A 238 -15.42 8.15 -9.39
N THR A 239 -14.70 7.30 -10.10
CA THR A 239 -15.16 6.67 -11.34
C THR A 239 -15.26 5.17 -11.13
N PHE A 240 -16.36 4.56 -11.52
CA PHE A 240 -16.58 3.13 -11.42
C PHE A 240 -17.07 2.54 -12.75
N ARG A 241 -16.38 1.54 -13.26
CA ARG A 241 -16.78 0.75 -14.41
C ARG A 241 -17.41 -0.56 -13.94
N PRO A 242 -18.74 -0.68 -13.90
CA PRO A 242 -19.41 -1.85 -13.37
C PRO A 242 -19.21 -3.06 -14.30
N ARG A 243 -19.01 -4.23 -13.72
CA ARG A 243 -18.99 -5.50 -14.44
C ARG A 243 -20.35 -6.18 -14.29
N GLY A 244 -21.22 -6.00 -15.30
CA GLY A 244 -22.55 -6.54 -15.32
C GLY A 244 -23.51 -5.95 -14.26
N LEU A 245 -24.60 -6.68 -13.97
CA LEU A 245 -25.64 -6.23 -13.05
C LEU A 245 -25.14 -6.10 -11.60
N LEU A 246 -24.32 -7.03 -11.14
CA LEU A 246 -23.76 -7.00 -9.78
C LEU A 246 -22.91 -5.76 -9.54
N GLY A 247 -22.18 -5.29 -10.55
CA GLY A 247 -21.42 -4.05 -10.45
C GLY A 247 -22.33 -2.82 -10.30
N ARG A 248 -23.43 -2.76 -11.04
CA ARG A 248 -24.40 -1.68 -10.91
C ARG A 248 -25.09 -1.68 -9.53
N LEU A 249 -25.54 -2.84 -9.07
CA LEU A 249 -26.14 -2.98 -7.74
C LEU A 249 -25.18 -2.55 -6.65
N TYR A 250 -23.92 -2.97 -6.75
CA TYR A 250 -22.87 -2.54 -5.83
C TYR A 250 -22.74 -1.00 -5.80
N TRP A 251 -22.63 -0.33 -6.97
CA TRP A 251 -22.52 1.12 -7.03
C TRP A 251 -23.68 1.82 -6.32
N TYR A 252 -24.91 1.45 -6.67
CA TYR A 252 -26.09 2.07 -6.06
C TYR A 252 -26.21 1.78 -4.55
N SER A 253 -25.72 0.65 -4.08
CA SER A 253 -25.71 0.33 -2.64
C SER A 253 -24.73 1.20 -1.84
N ILE A 254 -23.59 1.61 -2.45
CA ILE A 254 -22.59 2.45 -1.77
C ILE A 254 -22.83 3.96 -2.03
N LEU A 255 -23.65 4.33 -2.97
CA LEU A 255 -23.89 5.71 -3.36
C LEU A 255 -24.34 6.60 -2.18
N PRO A 256 -25.24 6.18 -1.27
CA PRO A 256 -25.60 6.97 -0.09
C PRO A 256 -24.39 7.29 0.80
N LEU A 257 -23.44 6.33 0.91
CA LEU A 257 -22.20 6.55 1.66
C LEU A 257 -21.27 7.56 0.93
N HIS A 258 -21.24 7.54 -0.40
CA HIS A 258 -20.52 8.53 -1.21
C HIS A 258 -21.00 9.95 -0.95
N PHE A 259 -22.31 10.19 -0.96
CA PHE A 259 -22.89 11.51 -0.68
C PHE A 259 -22.52 12.05 0.72
N LEU A 260 -22.26 11.17 1.66
CA LEU A 260 -21.86 11.58 3.00
C LEU A 260 -20.34 11.77 3.14
N LEU A 261 -19.57 10.89 2.50
CA LEU A 261 -18.12 10.76 2.69
C LEU A 261 -17.35 11.75 1.79
N PHE A 262 -17.66 11.80 0.50
CA PHE A 262 -16.85 12.52 -0.49
C PHE A 262 -16.93 14.05 -0.35
N PRO A 263 -18.09 14.69 -0.15
CA PRO A 263 -18.14 16.13 0.06
C PRO A 263 -17.33 16.54 1.31
N ARG A 264 -17.44 15.76 2.39
CA ARG A 264 -16.69 16.02 3.62
C ARG A 264 -15.18 15.81 3.44
N MET A 265 -14.79 14.82 2.63
CA MET A 265 -13.40 14.55 2.33
C MET A 265 -12.80 15.68 1.49
N ALA A 266 -13.47 16.11 0.41
CA ALA A 266 -13.04 17.22 -0.42
C ALA A 266 -12.89 18.52 0.38
N LEU A 267 -13.89 18.87 1.20
CA LEU A 267 -13.84 20.05 2.08
C LEU A 267 -12.70 20.01 3.10
N ARG A 268 -12.37 18.84 3.66
CA ARG A 268 -11.27 18.71 4.61
C ARG A 268 -9.90 18.76 3.95
N LEU A 269 -9.80 18.32 2.72
CA LEU A 269 -8.57 18.42 1.95
C LEU A 269 -8.31 19.86 1.50
N ALA A 270 -9.36 20.56 1.08
CA ALA A 270 -9.28 21.94 0.57
C ALA A 270 -9.03 23.02 1.64
N LYS A 271 -9.38 22.75 2.92
CA LYS A 271 -9.16 23.67 4.06
C LYS A 271 -7.70 23.81 4.42
#